data_e141490f3ea0180706c42bdfdbb2e49f
#
_entry.id   e141490f3ea0180706c42bdfdbb2e49f
#
_cell.length_a   1.000
_cell.length_b   1.000
_cell.length_c   1.000
_cell.angle_alpha   90.00
_cell.angle_beta   90.00
_cell.angle_gamma   90.00
#
_symmetry.space_group_name_H-M   'P 1'
#
loop_
_entity.id
_entity.type
_entity.pdbx_description
1 polymer ?
#
loop_
_entity_poly.entity_id
_entity_poly.type
_entity_poly.pdbx_seq_one_letter_code
_entity_poly.pdbx_strand_id
1 'polypeptide(L)'
;APQIGRGIRIFVIDASPFAEEGSDEYELLTALKKTFINPIIIEESGEEWGMEEGCLSIPEVRETVFRKEKVVIEYYNENWELVEETYTGLAARVIQHEYDHIEGVLFTEKIKPLRKRLIKGALGRIERGGITPGYPMKYPKAK
;
A
#
# COMPACT_ATOMS: atom_id res chain seq x y z
N ALA A 1 -1.86 -3.38 9.84
CA ALA A 1 -1.90 -4.42 10.92
C ALA A 1 -1.91 -5.85 10.36
N PRO A 2 -2.58 -6.17 9.25
CA PRO A 2 -2.60 -7.54 8.70
C PRO A 2 -1.21 -8.10 8.38
N GLN A 3 -0.29 -7.27 7.89
CA GLN A 3 1.09 -7.68 7.54
C GLN A 3 1.89 -8.23 8.74
N ILE A 4 1.48 -7.89 9.97
CA ILE A 4 2.07 -8.41 11.21
C ILE A 4 1.18 -9.43 11.93
N GLY A 5 0.18 -9.97 11.22
CA GLY A 5 -0.72 -11.01 11.72
C GLY A 5 -1.79 -10.52 12.70
N ARG A 6 -2.16 -9.25 12.65
CA ARG A 6 -3.24 -8.67 13.45
C ARG A 6 -4.46 -8.41 12.58
N GLY A 7 -5.56 -9.10 12.84
CA GLY A 7 -6.84 -8.96 12.12
C GLY A 7 -7.65 -7.74 12.55
N ILE A 8 -7.02 -6.56 12.59
CA ILE A 8 -7.67 -5.29 12.93
C ILE A 8 -7.50 -4.29 11.78
N ARG A 9 -8.45 -3.38 11.65
CA ARG A 9 -8.45 -2.36 10.59
C ARG A 9 -7.63 -1.15 11.01
N ILE A 10 -6.31 -1.30 10.95
CA ILE A 10 -5.36 -0.21 11.21
C ILE A 10 -4.21 -0.33 10.21
N PHE A 11 -3.84 0.78 9.60
CA PHE A 11 -2.56 0.91 8.93
C PHE A 11 -1.85 2.22 9.32
N VAL A 12 -0.56 2.25 9.14
CA VAL A 12 0.28 3.43 9.34
C VAL A 12 1.04 3.72 8.07
N ILE A 13 1.24 4.98 7.77
CA ILE A 13 2.06 5.41 6.65
C ILE A 13 3.16 6.35 7.10
N ASP A 14 4.27 6.29 6.42
CA ASP A 14 5.32 7.28 6.37
C ASP A 14 5.66 7.49 4.90
N ALA A 15 5.19 8.60 4.32
CA ALA A 15 5.40 8.90 2.92
C ALA A 15 6.70 9.70 2.67
N SER A 16 7.43 10.05 3.72
CA SER A 16 8.67 10.84 3.59
C SER A 16 9.73 10.21 2.68
N PRO A 17 9.87 8.86 2.55
CA PRO A 17 10.81 8.28 1.60
C PRO A 17 10.47 8.51 0.12
N PHE A 18 9.26 8.96 -0.18
CA PHE A 18 8.81 9.27 -1.53
C PHE A 18 8.87 10.77 -1.86
N ALA A 19 9.26 11.60 -0.88
CA ALA A 19 9.38 13.04 -1.07
C ALA A 19 10.64 13.37 -1.87
N GLU A 20 10.46 13.84 -3.11
CA GLU A 20 11.54 14.31 -3.97
C GLU A 20 11.69 15.82 -3.86
N GLU A 21 12.90 16.31 -3.54
CA GLU A 21 13.17 17.75 -3.44
C GLU A 21 12.82 18.46 -4.75
N GLY A 22 12.03 19.53 -4.64
CA GLY A 22 11.58 20.32 -5.77
C GLY A 22 10.31 19.81 -6.45
N SER A 23 9.71 18.72 -5.99
CA SER A 23 8.38 18.31 -6.43
C SER A 23 7.28 19.11 -5.72
N ASP A 24 6.14 19.27 -6.38
CA ASP A 24 4.97 19.97 -5.79
C ASP A 24 4.39 19.23 -4.57
N GLU A 25 4.68 17.95 -4.42
CA GLU A 25 4.23 17.11 -3.31
C GLU A 25 5.25 17.00 -2.16
N TYR A 26 6.43 17.64 -2.27
CA TYR A 26 7.53 17.44 -1.31
C TYR A 26 7.15 17.73 0.13
N GLU A 27 6.54 18.87 0.40
CA GLU A 27 6.13 19.27 1.76
C GLU A 27 5.08 18.33 2.32
N LEU A 28 4.07 17.99 1.51
CA LEU A 28 3.01 17.06 1.88
C LEU A 28 3.58 15.69 2.23
N LEU A 29 4.37 15.11 1.37
CA LEU A 29 4.91 13.76 1.55
C LEU A 29 5.89 13.68 2.72
N THR A 30 6.73 14.71 2.91
CA THR A 30 7.65 14.80 4.04
C THR A 30 6.91 14.83 5.38
N ALA A 31 5.77 15.53 5.44
CA ALA A 31 4.96 15.65 6.65
C ALA A 31 3.98 14.49 6.86
N LEU A 32 3.75 13.65 5.84
CA LEU A 32 2.72 12.61 5.86
C LEU A 32 3.20 11.37 6.61
N LYS A 33 3.10 11.45 7.96
CA LYS A 33 3.24 10.33 8.90
C LYS A 33 1.96 10.22 9.69
N LYS A 34 1.17 9.19 9.41
CA LYS A 34 -0.18 9.07 9.98
C LYS A 34 -0.58 7.64 10.30
N THR A 35 -1.45 7.54 11.30
CA THR A 35 -2.16 6.31 11.67
C THR A 35 -3.62 6.44 11.24
N PHE A 36 -4.12 5.41 10.56
CA PHE A 36 -5.49 5.30 10.11
C PHE A 36 -6.18 4.17 10.87
N ILE A 37 -7.11 4.51 11.75
CA ILE A 37 -7.86 3.55 12.57
C ILE A 37 -9.27 3.41 12.01
N ASN A 38 -9.68 2.17 11.73
CA ASN A 38 -10.96 1.85 11.11
C ASN A 38 -11.28 2.68 9.85
N PRO A 39 -10.32 2.81 8.92
CA PRO A 39 -10.52 3.67 7.76
C PRO A 39 -11.56 3.10 6.79
N ILE A 40 -12.24 4.01 6.10
CA ILE A 40 -13.16 3.74 5.00
C ILE A 40 -12.84 4.72 3.87
N ILE A 41 -12.49 4.21 2.69
CA ILE A 41 -12.44 5.04 1.49
C ILE A 41 -13.88 5.31 1.06
N ILE A 42 -14.26 6.60 1.04
CA ILE A 42 -15.59 7.07 0.67
C ILE A 42 -15.69 7.28 -0.83
N GLU A 43 -14.62 7.78 -1.43
CA GLU A 43 -14.57 8.09 -2.86
C GLU A 43 -13.18 7.83 -3.43
N GLU A 44 -13.14 7.24 -4.62
CA GLU A 44 -11.97 7.20 -5.49
C GLU A 44 -12.34 7.88 -6.81
N SER A 45 -11.64 8.95 -7.19
CA SER A 45 -11.98 9.77 -8.36
C SER A 45 -10.74 10.30 -9.09
N GLY A 46 -10.98 11.05 -10.15
CA GLY A 46 -9.93 11.55 -11.05
C GLY A 46 -9.49 10.52 -12.09
N GLU A 47 -8.41 10.84 -12.78
CA GLU A 47 -7.84 9.97 -13.81
C GLU A 47 -7.13 8.75 -13.19
N GLU A 48 -7.14 7.65 -13.91
CA GLU A 48 -6.30 6.51 -13.56
C GLU A 48 -4.89 6.70 -14.11
N TRP A 49 -3.90 6.55 -13.25
CA TRP A 49 -2.50 6.59 -13.67
C TRP A 49 -1.72 5.38 -13.17
N GLY A 50 -0.77 4.95 -14.00
CA GLY A 50 0.06 3.78 -13.73
C GLY A 50 1.38 4.17 -13.08
N MET A 51 1.74 3.49 -12.01
CA MET A 51 3.05 3.63 -11.35
C MET A 51 3.56 2.25 -10.92
N GLU A 52 4.87 2.08 -10.90
CA GLU A 52 5.49 0.89 -10.37
C GLU A 52 5.34 0.83 -8.84
N GLU A 53 4.68 -0.21 -8.36
CA GLU A 53 4.52 -0.51 -6.95
C GLU A 53 5.32 -1.74 -6.53
N GLY A 54 5.80 -1.74 -5.31
CA GLY A 54 6.35 -2.89 -4.61
C GLY A 54 5.73 -2.98 -3.22
N CYS A 55 5.94 -4.10 -2.54
CA CYS A 55 5.43 -4.31 -1.20
C CYS A 55 6.44 -5.11 -0.38
N LEU A 56 6.66 -4.72 0.87
CA LEU A 56 7.53 -5.46 1.79
C LEU A 56 7.02 -6.89 2.05
N SER A 57 5.72 -7.13 1.91
CA SER A 57 5.14 -8.48 2.02
C SER A 57 5.44 -9.35 0.79
N ILE A 58 5.89 -8.74 -0.33
CA ILE A 58 6.21 -9.43 -1.59
C ILE A 58 7.58 -8.91 -2.09
N PRO A 59 8.68 -9.33 -1.44
CA PRO A 59 10.01 -8.83 -1.76
C PRO A 59 10.41 -9.12 -3.21
N GLU A 60 11.20 -8.24 -3.80
CA GLU A 60 11.78 -8.36 -5.16
C GLU A 60 10.76 -8.33 -6.32
N VAL A 61 9.47 -8.16 -6.04
CA VAL A 61 8.44 -8.03 -7.08
C VAL A 61 8.01 -6.58 -7.16
N ARG A 62 8.10 -6.02 -8.36
CA ARG A 62 7.58 -4.69 -8.71
C ARG A 62 6.78 -4.79 -10.00
N GLU A 63 5.66 -4.11 -10.05
CA GLU A 63 4.75 -4.11 -11.20
C GLU A 63 3.98 -2.80 -11.31
N THR A 64 3.64 -2.43 -12.53
CA THR A 64 2.80 -1.25 -12.76
C THR A 64 1.37 -1.53 -12.32
N VAL A 65 0.89 -0.73 -11.38
CA VAL A 65 -0.49 -0.72 -10.87
C VAL A 65 -1.18 0.56 -11.31
N PHE A 66 -2.43 0.45 -11.73
CA PHE A 66 -3.26 1.61 -12.06
C PHE A 66 -4.18 1.92 -10.87
N ARG A 67 -4.19 3.20 -10.45
CA ARG A 67 -5.04 3.69 -9.37
C ARG A 67 -5.60 5.05 -9.72
N LYS A 68 -6.73 5.39 -9.10
CA LYS A 68 -7.30 6.75 -9.16
C LYS A 68 -6.35 7.75 -8.49
N GLU A 69 -6.27 8.95 -9.04
CA GLU A 69 -5.36 9.98 -8.55
C GLU A 69 -5.82 10.63 -7.24
N LYS A 70 -7.12 10.50 -6.90
CA LYS A 70 -7.73 11.15 -5.74
C LYS A 70 -8.51 10.14 -4.90
N VAL A 71 -8.38 10.25 -3.58
CA VAL A 71 -9.19 9.52 -2.59
C VAL A 71 -9.75 10.46 -1.53
N VAL A 72 -10.98 10.18 -1.11
CA VAL A 72 -11.57 10.73 0.11
C VAL A 72 -11.66 9.58 1.11
N ILE A 73 -11.09 9.76 2.29
CA ILE A 73 -11.01 8.72 3.32
C ILE A 73 -11.47 9.26 4.67
N GLU A 74 -12.36 8.51 5.31
CA GLU A 74 -12.80 8.74 6.68
C GLU A 74 -12.08 7.74 7.60
N TYR A 75 -11.62 8.16 8.74
CA TYR A 75 -10.93 7.31 9.71
C TYR A 75 -10.89 7.97 11.10
N TYR A 76 -10.59 7.18 12.14
CA TYR A 76 -10.25 7.73 13.44
C TYR A 76 -8.74 7.98 13.53
N ASN A 77 -8.36 9.16 14.00
CA ASN A 77 -6.97 9.50 14.31
C ASN A 77 -6.51 8.89 15.66
N GLU A 78 -5.28 9.17 16.07
CA GLU A 78 -4.70 8.66 17.33
C GLU A 78 -5.39 9.20 18.59
N ASN A 79 -6.14 10.33 18.48
CA ASN A 79 -6.94 10.90 19.55
C ASN A 79 -8.39 10.36 19.57
N TRP A 80 -8.72 9.37 18.71
CA TRP A 80 -10.07 8.86 18.52
C TRP A 80 -11.08 9.90 18.01
N GLU A 81 -10.59 10.88 17.27
CA GLU A 81 -11.41 11.84 16.57
C GLU A 81 -11.70 11.32 15.15
N LEU A 82 -12.96 11.35 14.75
CA LEU A 82 -13.37 11.00 13.39
C LEU A 82 -12.99 12.16 12.47
N VAL A 83 -12.21 11.87 11.45
CA VAL A 83 -11.76 12.83 10.45
C VAL A 83 -12.02 12.32 9.05
N GLU A 84 -12.34 13.23 8.13
CA GLU A 84 -12.44 12.97 6.70
C GLU A 84 -11.40 13.82 6.00
N GLU A 85 -10.59 13.21 5.17
CA GLU A 85 -9.52 13.91 4.45
C GLU A 85 -9.48 13.48 2.98
N THR A 86 -9.07 14.42 2.14
CA THR A 86 -8.85 14.20 0.71
C THR A 86 -7.35 14.19 0.43
N TYR A 87 -6.92 13.17 -0.31
CA TYR A 87 -5.54 13.05 -0.79
C TYR A 87 -5.51 12.89 -2.31
N THR A 88 -4.45 13.40 -2.93
CA THR A 88 -4.21 13.28 -4.38
C THR A 88 -2.81 12.73 -4.64
N GLY A 89 -2.54 12.41 -5.89
CA GLY A 89 -1.21 12.04 -6.38
C GLY A 89 -0.59 10.85 -5.63
N LEU A 90 0.66 11.02 -5.23
CA LEU A 90 1.42 9.95 -4.59
C LEU A 90 0.92 9.64 -3.17
N ALA A 91 0.45 10.65 -2.43
CA ALA A 91 -0.18 10.45 -1.13
C ALA A 91 -1.42 9.56 -1.22
N ALA A 92 -2.31 9.82 -2.20
CA ALA A 92 -3.48 8.98 -2.46
C ALA A 92 -3.09 7.55 -2.84
N ARG A 93 -2.00 7.37 -3.61
CA ARG A 93 -1.49 6.06 -4.01
C ARG A 93 -1.03 5.24 -2.82
N VAL A 94 -0.22 5.83 -1.94
CA VAL A 94 0.28 5.14 -0.73
C VAL A 94 -0.90 4.72 0.16
N ILE A 95 -1.87 5.61 0.36
CA ILE A 95 -3.07 5.33 1.15
C ILE A 95 -3.87 4.17 0.55
N GLN A 96 -4.12 4.17 -0.75
CA GLN A 96 -4.81 3.07 -1.44
C GLN A 96 -4.07 1.73 -1.31
N HIS A 97 -2.74 1.74 -1.38
CA HIS A 97 -1.92 0.54 -1.23
C HIS A 97 -2.08 -0.07 0.17
N GLU A 98 -1.95 0.74 1.21
CA GLU A 98 -2.09 0.30 2.60
C GLU A 98 -3.54 -0.07 2.96
N TYR A 99 -4.51 0.64 2.38
CA TYR A 99 -5.94 0.30 2.53
C TYR A 99 -6.24 -1.08 1.94
N ASP A 100 -5.70 -1.40 0.76
CA ASP A 100 -5.85 -2.72 0.15
C ASP A 100 -5.43 -3.84 1.12
N HIS A 101 -4.36 -3.64 1.90
CA HIS A 101 -3.92 -4.65 2.87
C HIS A 101 -4.96 -4.96 3.95
N ILE A 102 -5.70 -3.97 4.42
CA ILE A 102 -6.76 -4.22 5.41
C ILE A 102 -8.02 -4.82 4.80
N GLU A 103 -8.20 -4.70 3.48
CA GLU A 103 -9.24 -5.38 2.70
C GLU A 103 -8.80 -6.79 2.23
N GLY A 104 -7.57 -7.20 2.54
CA GLY A 104 -7.02 -8.49 2.12
C GLY A 104 -6.61 -8.56 0.65
N VAL A 105 -6.40 -7.41 0.03
CA VAL A 105 -6.00 -7.27 -1.38
C VAL A 105 -4.51 -6.96 -1.48
N LEU A 106 -3.81 -7.63 -2.38
CA LEU A 106 -2.41 -7.35 -2.71
C LEU A 106 -2.31 -6.59 -4.04
N PHE A 107 -1.28 -5.74 -4.18
CA PHE A 107 -1.08 -4.98 -5.43
C PHE A 107 -0.96 -5.90 -6.66
N THR A 108 -0.48 -7.12 -6.49
CA THR A 108 -0.38 -8.14 -7.54
C THR A 108 -1.74 -8.61 -8.07
N GLU A 109 -2.82 -8.31 -7.37
CA GLU A 109 -4.18 -8.60 -7.83
C GLU A 109 -4.71 -7.52 -8.79
N LYS A 110 -4.13 -6.33 -8.74
CA LYS A 110 -4.51 -5.16 -9.56
C LYS A 110 -3.70 -5.02 -10.86
N ILE A 111 -2.72 -5.89 -11.11
CA ILE A 111 -1.89 -5.86 -12.33
C ILE A 111 -2.56 -6.57 -13.50
N LYS A 112 -2.09 -6.27 -14.72
CA LYS A 112 -2.62 -6.88 -15.94
C LYS A 112 -2.46 -8.41 -15.94
N PRO A 113 -3.43 -9.17 -16.47
CA PRO A 113 -3.42 -10.65 -16.42
C PRO A 113 -2.16 -11.31 -16.96
N LEU A 114 -1.56 -10.76 -18.03
CA LEU A 114 -0.31 -11.27 -18.57
C LEU A 114 0.85 -11.14 -17.58
N ARG A 115 0.97 -9.97 -16.94
CA ARG A 115 2.00 -9.73 -15.92
C ARG A 115 1.82 -10.66 -14.73
N LYS A 116 0.57 -10.87 -14.29
CA LYS A 116 0.24 -11.81 -13.21
C LYS A 116 0.74 -13.24 -13.49
N ARG A 117 0.64 -13.69 -14.74
CA ARG A 117 1.19 -15.00 -15.16
C ARG A 117 2.73 -15.03 -15.09
N LEU A 118 3.39 -13.97 -15.53
CA LEU A 118 4.86 -13.88 -15.54
C LEU A 118 5.46 -13.92 -14.13
N ILE A 119 4.84 -13.24 -13.16
CA ILE A 119 5.36 -13.19 -11.78
C ILE A 119 4.94 -14.39 -10.93
N LYS A 120 4.08 -15.29 -11.41
CA LYS A 120 3.58 -16.45 -10.65
C LYS A 120 4.71 -17.31 -10.05
N GLY A 121 5.78 -17.52 -10.81
CA GLY A 121 6.95 -18.27 -10.34
C GLY A 121 7.68 -17.57 -9.19
N ALA A 122 7.82 -16.24 -9.27
CA ALA A 122 8.44 -15.43 -8.23
C ALA A 122 7.57 -15.45 -6.96
N LEU A 123 6.26 -15.25 -7.08
CA LEU A 123 5.33 -15.33 -5.95
C LEU A 123 5.40 -16.68 -5.24
N GLY A 124 5.42 -17.78 -5.99
CA GLY A 124 5.55 -19.12 -5.42
C GLY A 124 6.91 -19.37 -4.72
N ARG A 125 7.99 -18.73 -5.15
CA ARG A 125 9.28 -18.78 -4.43
C ARG A 125 9.19 -18.03 -3.10
N ILE A 126 8.60 -16.83 -3.12
CA ILE A 126 8.40 -16.00 -1.91
C ILE A 126 7.55 -16.76 -0.89
N GLU A 127 6.41 -17.31 -1.31
CA GLU A 127 5.50 -18.06 -0.44
C GLU A 127 6.17 -19.23 0.27
N ARG A 128 7.10 -19.92 -0.41
CA ARG A 128 7.87 -21.04 0.16
C ARG A 128 9.10 -20.62 0.97
N GLY A 129 9.32 -19.32 1.17
CA GLY A 129 10.48 -18.81 1.89
C GLY A 129 11.80 -18.92 1.09
N GLY A 130 11.72 -19.00 -0.23
CA GLY A 130 12.88 -19.09 -1.12
C GLY A 130 13.60 -17.76 -1.37
N ILE A 131 13.24 -16.71 -0.65
CA ILE A 131 13.86 -15.37 -0.71
C ILE A 131 14.16 -14.90 0.71
N THR A 132 15.32 -14.33 0.93
CA THR A 132 15.72 -13.75 2.22
C THR A 132 15.89 -12.25 2.04
N PRO A 133 14.85 -11.45 2.32
CA PRO A 133 14.96 -9.99 2.27
C PRO A 133 15.86 -9.44 3.38
N GLY A 134 16.34 -8.22 3.22
CA GLY A 134 17.18 -7.54 4.23
C GLY A 134 16.43 -7.11 5.52
N TYR A 135 15.22 -7.61 5.75
CA TYR A 135 14.36 -7.32 6.91
C TYR A 135 13.69 -8.60 7.42
N PRO A 136 13.27 -8.65 8.70
CA PRO A 136 12.59 -9.82 9.26
C PRO A 136 11.30 -10.13 8.54
N MET A 137 11.15 -11.37 8.07
CA MET A 137 9.95 -11.85 7.40
C MET A 137 9.58 -13.25 7.93
N LYS A 138 8.28 -13.48 8.07
CA LYS A 138 7.74 -14.77 8.52
C LYS A 138 7.00 -15.44 7.37
N TYR A 139 7.44 -16.62 7.02
CA TYR A 139 6.82 -17.43 5.97
C TYR A 139 5.82 -18.45 6.55
N PRO A 140 4.82 -18.88 5.75
CA PRO A 140 3.98 -20.00 6.15
C PRO A 140 4.84 -21.25 6.43
N LYS A 141 4.46 -22.01 7.43
CA LYS A 141 5.10 -23.32 7.63
C LYS A 141 4.80 -24.21 6.43
N ALA A 142 5.82 -24.83 5.86
CA ALA A 142 5.62 -25.88 4.86
C ALA A 142 4.68 -26.95 5.46
N LYS A 143 3.63 -27.29 4.70
CA LYS A 143 2.74 -28.39 5.04
C LYS A 143 3.44 -29.71 4.77
#